data_500304db531fc3b2b27eb3dbcd484db7
#
_entry.id   500304db531fc3b2b27eb3dbcd484db7
#
_cell.length_a   1.000
_cell.length_b   1.000
_cell.length_c   1.000
_cell.angle_alpha   90.00
_cell.angle_beta   90.00
_cell.angle_gamma   90.00
#
_symmetry.space_group_name_H-M   'P 1'
#
loop_
_entity.id
_entity.type
_entity.pdbx_description
1 polymer ?
#
loop_
_entity_poly.entity_id
_entity_poly.type
_entity_poly.pdbx_seq_one_letter_code
_entity_poly.pdbx_strand_id
1 'polypeptide(L)'
;MDRDKTIDHQLRATWQAVAKMYNEQAANHGSTMATAFVLLNIDVENGTPSTSLGPLMGMEPTSLSRILKTMEDKGAICREKNPEDGRSVIIKLTEYGKEMREVSKGHVFKFNNRVRESVTEEELENFFKVTATINKLITDKLIFNTITQKAV
;
A
#
# COMPACT_ATOMS: atom_id res chain seq x y z
N MET A 1 23.94 0.22 20.81
CA MET A 1 23.09 1.05 19.93
C MET A 1 21.73 1.21 20.62
N ASP A 2 21.29 2.43 20.79
CA ASP A 2 19.96 2.70 21.36
C ASP A 2 18.90 2.23 20.34
N ARG A 3 18.08 1.26 20.75
CA ARG A 3 17.08 0.63 19.88
C ARG A 3 16.12 1.66 19.29
N ASP A 4 15.74 2.66 20.09
CA ASP A 4 14.76 3.67 19.67
C ASP A 4 15.32 4.64 18.60
N LYS A 5 16.63 4.57 18.34
CA LYS A 5 17.33 5.36 17.31
C LYS A 5 17.76 4.55 16.09
N THR A 6 17.28 3.30 15.96
CA THR A 6 17.56 2.52 14.76
C THR A 6 16.51 2.78 13.67
N ILE A 7 16.97 2.81 12.42
CA ILE A 7 16.12 3.13 11.26
C ILE A 7 15.00 2.12 11.10
N ASP A 8 15.32 0.84 11.16
CA ASP A 8 14.36 -0.26 11.01
C ASP A 8 13.30 -0.26 12.12
N HIS A 9 13.70 0.06 13.36
CA HIS A 9 12.77 0.19 14.46
C HIS A 9 11.79 1.35 14.24
N GLN A 10 12.27 2.51 13.84
CA GLN A 10 11.44 3.67 13.56
C GLN A 10 10.46 3.42 12.40
N LEU A 11 10.94 2.85 11.31
CA LEU A 11 10.09 2.49 10.18
C LEU A 11 8.96 1.54 10.59
N ARG A 12 9.30 0.48 11.34
CA ARG A 12 8.33 -0.51 11.79
C ARG A 12 7.32 0.09 12.78
N ALA A 13 7.78 0.80 13.79
CA ALA A 13 6.93 1.41 14.81
C ALA A 13 5.96 2.41 14.18
N THR A 14 6.45 3.27 13.28
CA THR A 14 5.62 4.25 12.57
C THR A 14 4.61 3.55 11.68
N TRP A 15 5.02 2.53 10.92
CA TRP A 15 4.09 1.79 10.06
C TRP A 15 3.01 1.06 10.88
N GLN A 16 3.36 0.47 12.02
CA GLN A 16 2.37 -0.17 12.91
C GLN A 16 1.34 0.85 13.42
N ALA A 17 1.77 2.06 13.78
CA ALA A 17 0.87 3.12 14.21
C ALA A 17 -0.05 3.59 13.06
N VAL A 18 0.49 3.78 11.86
CA VAL A 18 -0.26 4.15 10.65
C VAL A 18 -1.28 3.07 10.31
N ALA A 19 -0.87 1.80 10.30
CA ALA A 19 -1.74 0.68 10.00
C ALA A 19 -2.89 0.55 11.01
N LYS A 20 -2.60 0.70 12.30
CA LYS A 20 -3.62 0.70 13.36
C LYS A 20 -4.63 1.82 13.15
N MET A 21 -4.16 3.03 12.91
CA MET A 21 -5.02 4.19 12.65
C MET A 21 -5.94 3.96 11.45
N TYR A 22 -5.42 3.48 10.33
CA TYR A 22 -6.23 3.21 9.15
C TYR A 22 -7.23 2.06 9.36
N ASN A 23 -6.86 1.01 10.09
CA ASN A 23 -7.79 -0.06 10.45
C ASN A 23 -8.93 0.43 11.35
N GLU A 24 -8.65 1.30 12.31
CA GLU A 24 -9.66 1.93 13.15
C GLU A 24 -10.64 2.78 12.33
N GLN A 25 -10.14 3.57 11.38
CA GLN A 25 -10.99 4.35 10.47
C GLN A 25 -11.82 3.45 9.54
N ALA A 26 -11.21 2.44 8.95
CA ALA A 26 -11.90 1.49 8.07
C ALA A 26 -12.99 0.70 8.80
N ALA A 27 -12.76 0.36 10.07
CA ALA A 27 -13.73 -0.36 10.91
C ALA A 27 -15.06 0.41 11.07
N ASN A 28 -15.04 1.74 11.05
CA ASN A 28 -16.25 2.58 11.08
C ASN A 28 -17.17 2.35 9.87
N HIS A 29 -16.64 1.78 8.80
CA HIS A 29 -17.35 1.43 7.58
C HIS A 29 -17.43 -0.09 7.35
N GLY A 30 -17.18 -0.89 8.39
CA GLY A 30 -17.19 -2.37 8.32
C GLY A 30 -16.11 -2.93 7.41
N SER A 31 -14.95 -2.28 7.33
CA SER A 31 -13.85 -2.59 6.42
C SER A 31 -12.51 -2.70 7.15
N THR A 32 -11.45 -2.94 6.40
CA THR A 32 -10.06 -2.99 6.86
C THR A 32 -9.16 -2.10 6.02
N MET A 33 -7.99 -1.72 6.54
CA MET A 33 -6.98 -1.00 5.77
C MET A 33 -6.61 -1.74 4.48
N ALA A 34 -6.46 -3.06 4.54
CA ALA A 34 -6.11 -3.87 3.36
C ALA A 34 -7.20 -3.78 2.26
N THR A 35 -8.47 -3.85 2.64
CA THR A 35 -9.59 -3.64 1.71
C THR A 35 -9.57 -2.24 1.11
N ALA A 36 -9.35 -1.21 1.93
CA ALA A 36 -9.24 0.16 1.45
C ALA A 36 -8.10 0.33 0.45
N PHE A 37 -6.96 -0.29 0.68
CA PHE A 37 -5.83 -0.25 -0.25
C PHE A 37 -6.11 -0.98 -1.56
N VAL A 38 -6.83 -2.10 -1.54
CA VAL A 38 -7.30 -2.75 -2.77
C VAL A 38 -8.16 -1.79 -3.58
N LEU A 39 -9.16 -1.15 -2.95
CA LEU A 39 -10.02 -0.17 -3.61
C LEU A 39 -9.23 0.95 -4.28
N LEU A 40 -8.19 1.45 -3.63
CA LEU A 40 -7.35 2.54 -4.14
C LEU A 40 -6.45 2.12 -5.31
N ASN A 41 -6.10 0.84 -5.40
CA ASN A 41 -5.23 0.30 -6.46
C ASN A 41 -5.98 -0.24 -7.68
N ILE A 42 -7.30 -0.30 -7.65
CA ILE A 42 -8.10 -0.69 -8.82
C ILE A 42 -8.31 0.53 -9.72
N ASP A 43 -8.01 0.38 -11.01
CA ASP A 43 -8.35 1.38 -12.01
C ASP A 43 -9.87 1.53 -12.11
N VAL A 44 -10.35 2.77 -11.99
CA VAL A 44 -11.80 3.06 -11.88
C VAL A 44 -12.53 2.78 -13.19
N GLU A 45 -11.88 3.02 -14.32
CA GLU A 45 -12.51 2.91 -15.66
C GLU A 45 -12.35 1.51 -16.24
N ASN A 46 -11.13 0.98 -16.21
CA ASN A 46 -10.78 -0.25 -16.91
C ASN A 46 -10.73 -1.48 -16.00
N GLY A 47 -10.73 -1.29 -14.69
CA GLY A 47 -10.42 -2.34 -13.75
C GLY A 47 -8.91 -2.69 -13.74
N THR A 48 -8.56 -3.67 -12.96
CA THR A 48 -7.16 -4.10 -12.80
C THR A 48 -7.07 -5.62 -12.81
N PRO A 49 -6.14 -6.22 -13.56
CA PRO A 49 -5.93 -7.66 -13.50
C PRO A 49 -5.60 -8.12 -12.08
N SER A 50 -6.23 -9.20 -11.63
CA SER A 50 -6.00 -9.75 -10.28
C SER A 50 -4.53 -10.07 -10.02
N THR A 51 -3.80 -10.49 -11.04
CA THR A 51 -2.36 -10.78 -10.97
C THR A 51 -1.48 -9.55 -10.76
N SER A 52 -1.98 -8.35 -11.04
CA SER A 52 -1.26 -7.09 -10.86
C SER A 52 -1.41 -6.52 -9.45
N LEU A 53 -2.49 -6.84 -8.74
CA LEU A 53 -2.80 -6.27 -7.43
C LEU A 53 -1.83 -6.71 -6.32
N GLY A 54 -1.46 -7.99 -6.30
CA GLY A 54 -0.52 -8.53 -5.31
C GLY A 54 0.82 -7.79 -5.31
N PRO A 55 1.53 -7.70 -6.44
CA PRO A 55 2.77 -6.93 -6.57
C PRO A 55 2.63 -5.45 -6.21
N LEU A 56 1.54 -4.79 -6.62
CA LEU A 56 1.28 -3.39 -6.29
C LEU A 56 1.14 -3.15 -4.79
N MET A 57 0.60 -4.12 -4.06
CA MET A 57 0.32 -4.02 -2.63
C MET A 57 1.38 -4.71 -1.76
N GLY A 58 2.35 -5.39 -2.35
CA GLY A 58 3.30 -6.21 -1.61
C GLY A 58 2.63 -7.35 -0.84
N MET A 59 1.53 -7.90 -1.36
CA MET A 59 0.74 -8.95 -0.72
C MET A 59 0.94 -10.31 -1.40
N GLU A 60 0.96 -11.36 -0.57
CA GLU A 60 0.94 -12.73 -1.03
C GLU A 60 -0.41 -13.05 -1.73
N PRO A 61 -0.39 -13.88 -2.81
CA PRO A 61 -1.59 -14.21 -3.58
C PRO A 61 -2.73 -14.80 -2.73
N THR A 62 -2.43 -15.63 -1.75
CA THR A 62 -3.43 -16.26 -0.86
C THR A 62 -4.17 -15.23 -0.01
N SER A 63 -3.44 -14.28 0.58
CA SER A 63 -4.02 -13.20 1.39
C SER A 63 -4.88 -12.28 0.53
N LEU A 64 -4.40 -11.90 -0.66
CA LEU A 64 -5.14 -11.09 -1.61
C LEU A 64 -6.42 -11.78 -2.08
N SER A 65 -6.37 -13.08 -2.39
CA SER A 65 -7.54 -13.84 -2.81
C SER A 65 -8.67 -13.83 -1.79
N ARG A 66 -8.34 -13.92 -0.49
CA ARG A 66 -9.32 -13.84 0.61
C ARG A 66 -9.96 -12.46 0.68
N ILE A 67 -9.17 -11.41 0.55
CA ILE A 67 -9.67 -10.02 0.55
C ILE A 67 -10.60 -9.80 -0.64
N LEU A 68 -10.20 -10.18 -1.83
CA LEU A 68 -11.02 -10.04 -3.05
C LEU A 68 -12.33 -10.81 -2.93
N LYS A 69 -12.32 -12.02 -2.38
CA LYS A 69 -13.56 -12.79 -2.15
C LYS A 69 -14.49 -12.06 -1.19
N THR A 70 -13.98 -11.57 -0.08
CA THR A 70 -14.77 -10.79 0.89
C THR A 70 -15.36 -9.53 0.24
N MET A 71 -14.59 -8.83 -0.57
CA MET A 71 -15.04 -7.62 -1.27
C MET A 71 -16.11 -7.93 -2.32
N GLU A 72 -15.99 -9.04 -3.03
CA GLU A 72 -16.98 -9.51 -3.98
C GLU A 72 -18.29 -9.89 -3.26
N ASP A 73 -18.19 -10.65 -2.15
CA ASP A 73 -19.36 -11.04 -1.34
C ASP A 73 -20.10 -9.83 -0.76
N LYS A 74 -19.38 -8.75 -0.43
CA LYS A 74 -19.94 -7.47 0.04
C LYS A 74 -20.42 -6.56 -1.10
N GLY A 75 -20.23 -6.94 -2.35
CA GLY A 75 -20.67 -6.17 -3.51
C GLY A 75 -19.81 -4.94 -3.84
N ALA A 76 -18.57 -4.87 -3.35
CA ALA A 76 -17.64 -3.76 -3.65
C ALA A 76 -16.90 -3.93 -4.97
N ILE A 77 -16.69 -5.16 -5.38
CA ILE A 77 -16.03 -5.52 -6.65
C ILE A 77 -16.81 -6.57 -7.40
N CYS A 78 -16.57 -6.64 -8.70
CA CYS A 78 -16.96 -7.76 -9.55
C CYS A 78 -15.76 -8.25 -10.36
N ARG A 79 -15.87 -9.46 -10.91
CA ARG A 79 -14.84 -10.09 -11.71
C ARG A 79 -15.33 -10.22 -13.14
N GLU A 80 -14.47 -9.84 -14.08
CA GLU A 80 -14.69 -10.02 -15.50
C GLU A 80 -13.58 -10.86 -16.11
N LYS A 81 -13.88 -11.59 -17.17
CA LYS A 81 -12.90 -12.35 -17.91
C LYS A 81 -11.86 -11.39 -18.52
N ASN A 82 -10.57 -11.69 -18.35
CA ASN A 82 -9.52 -10.95 -19.04
C ASN A 82 -9.41 -11.42 -20.48
N PRO A 83 -9.71 -10.56 -21.48
CA PRO A 83 -9.65 -10.95 -22.89
C PRO A 83 -8.22 -11.16 -23.40
N GLU A 84 -7.21 -10.63 -22.72
CA GLU A 84 -5.80 -10.72 -23.13
C GLU A 84 -5.06 -11.88 -22.45
N ASP A 85 -5.55 -12.35 -21.30
CA ASP A 85 -4.94 -13.44 -20.54
C ASP A 85 -6.01 -14.29 -19.84
N GLY A 86 -6.26 -15.48 -20.35
CA GLY A 86 -7.22 -16.44 -19.76
C GLY A 86 -6.85 -16.98 -18.39
N ARG A 87 -5.64 -16.67 -17.87
CA ARG A 87 -5.17 -17.09 -16.54
C ARG A 87 -5.52 -16.09 -15.43
N SER A 88 -5.94 -14.89 -15.80
CA SER A 88 -6.33 -13.86 -14.85
C SER A 88 -7.74 -13.36 -15.12
N VAL A 89 -8.31 -12.70 -14.12
CA VAL A 89 -9.57 -11.96 -14.23
C VAL A 89 -9.30 -10.48 -14.02
N ILE A 90 -10.16 -9.64 -14.60
CA ILE A 90 -10.16 -8.20 -14.34
C ILE A 90 -11.04 -7.95 -13.13
N ILE A 91 -10.49 -7.29 -12.14
CA ILE A 91 -11.23 -6.81 -10.96
C ILE A 91 -11.73 -5.41 -11.25
N LYS A 92 -13.04 -5.22 -11.14
CA LYS A 92 -13.70 -3.92 -11.35
C LYS A 92 -14.45 -3.50 -10.10
N LEU A 93 -14.49 -2.18 -9.89
CA LEU A 93 -15.30 -1.59 -8.84
C LEU A 93 -16.78 -1.59 -9.26
N THR A 94 -17.65 -1.95 -8.33
CA THR A 94 -19.08 -1.66 -8.42
C THR A 94 -19.34 -0.19 -8.04
N GLU A 95 -20.57 0.31 -8.20
CA GLU A 95 -20.91 1.66 -7.71
C GLU A 95 -20.65 1.78 -6.20
N TYR A 96 -21.01 0.78 -5.41
CA TYR A 96 -20.69 0.72 -3.99
C TYR A 96 -19.17 0.73 -3.74
N GLY A 97 -18.40 -0.02 -4.53
CA GLY A 97 -16.94 -0.02 -4.45
C GLY A 97 -16.32 1.35 -4.76
N LYS A 98 -16.87 2.08 -5.71
CA LYS A 98 -16.44 3.47 -6.03
C LYS A 98 -16.73 4.42 -4.87
N GLU A 99 -17.89 4.31 -4.23
CA GLU A 99 -18.22 5.09 -3.02
C GLU A 99 -17.24 4.80 -1.88
N MET A 100 -16.96 3.53 -1.60
CA MET A 100 -16.01 3.13 -0.56
C MET A 100 -14.58 3.55 -0.89
N ARG A 101 -14.21 3.57 -2.16
CA ARG A 101 -12.93 4.10 -2.63
C ARG A 101 -12.79 5.59 -2.32
N GLU A 102 -13.82 6.40 -2.56
CA GLU A 102 -13.78 7.82 -2.22
C GLU A 102 -13.69 8.07 -0.71
N VAL A 103 -14.37 7.28 0.11
CA VAL A 103 -14.21 7.31 1.58
C VAL A 103 -12.75 7.01 1.97
N SER A 104 -12.18 5.95 1.41
CA SER A 104 -10.78 5.55 1.68
C SER A 104 -9.79 6.63 1.25
N LYS A 105 -10.00 7.22 0.08
CA LYS A 105 -9.22 8.34 -0.45
C LYS A 105 -9.28 9.57 0.47
N GLY A 106 -10.45 9.85 1.01
CA GLY A 106 -10.64 10.92 1.99
C GLY A 106 -9.80 10.72 3.26
N HIS A 107 -9.70 9.50 3.78
CA HIS A 107 -8.85 9.18 4.92
C HIS A 107 -7.37 9.37 4.61
N VAL A 108 -6.92 8.94 3.44
CA VAL A 108 -5.53 9.14 2.99
C VAL A 108 -5.20 10.63 2.88
N PHE A 109 -6.09 11.43 2.29
CA PHE A 109 -5.89 12.89 2.21
C PHE A 109 -5.82 13.55 3.57
N LYS A 110 -6.72 13.20 4.49
CA LYS A 110 -6.73 13.76 5.86
C LYS A 110 -5.42 13.47 6.58
N PHE A 111 -4.93 12.23 6.52
CA PHE A 111 -3.66 11.86 7.11
C PHE A 111 -2.50 12.67 6.51
N ASN A 112 -2.37 12.66 5.19
CA ASN A 112 -1.28 13.36 4.51
C ASN A 112 -1.30 14.87 4.79
N ASN A 113 -2.46 15.50 4.70
CA ASN A 113 -2.58 16.93 4.98
C ASN A 113 -2.18 17.26 6.42
N ARG A 114 -2.65 16.46 7.38
CA ARG A 114 -2.33 16.70 8.79
C ARG A 114 -0.84 16.56 9.08
N VAL A 115 -0.18 15.59 8.48
CA VAL A 115 1.28 15.45 8.60
C VAL A 115 1.98 16.65 7.97
N ARG A 116 1.59 17.05 6.75
CA ARG A 116 2.17 18.21 6.05
C ARG A 116 2.03 19.52 6.83
N GLU A 117 0.92 19.71 7.51
CA GLU A 117 0.69 20.87 8.37
C GLU A 117 1.54 20.86 9.65
N SER A 118 2.07 19.71 10.03
CA SER A 118 2.79 19.49 11.30
C SER A 118 4.31 19.47 11.16
N VAL A 119 4.82 19.47 9.95
CA VAL A 119 6.26 19.48 9.62
C VAL A 119 6.57 20.57 8.59
N THR A 120 7.83 20.93 8.46
CA THR A 120 8.28 21.84 7.41
C THR A 120 8.40 21.09 6.07
N GLU A 121 8.36 21.83 4.96
CA GLU A 121 8.58 21.25 3.63
C GLU A 121 9.98 20.62 3.52
N GLU A 122 11.00 21.25 4.10
CA GLU A 122 12.37 20.70 4.14
C GLU A 122 12.42 19.35 4.88
N GLU A 123 11.76 19.23 6.04
CA GLU A 123 11.69 17.96 6.78
C GLU A 123 11.00 16.88 5.97
N LEU A 124 9.93 17.23 5.25
CA LEU A 124 9.20 16.30 4.40
C LEU A 124 10.02 15.85 3.19
N GLU A 125 10.71 16.77 2.53
CA GLU A 125 11.65 16.44 1.43
C GLU A 125 12.78 15.53 1.91
N ASN A 126 13.34 15.80 3.08
CA ASN A 126 14.37 14.98 3.70
C ASN A 126 13.84 13.57 4.03
N PHE A 127 12.62 13.46 4.54
CA PHE A 127 11.97 12.17 4.77
C PHE A 127 11.87 11.36 3.47
N PHE A 128 11.37 11.95 2.39
CA PHE A 128 11.28 11.26 1.09
C PHE A 128 12.66 10.88 0.53
N LYS A 129 13.65 11.75 0.68
CA LYS A 129 15.02 11.48 0.24
C LYS A 129 15.63 10.30 1.00
N VAL A 130 15.46 10.24 2.32
CA VAL A 130 15.96 9.16 3.16
C VAL A 130 15.28 7.83 2.82
N THR A 131 13.97 7.81 2.72
CA THR A 131 13.22 6.58 2.37
C THR A 131 13.55 6.07 0.97
N ALA A 132 13.71 6.97 -0.01
CA ALA A 132 14.16 6.60 -1.36
C ALA A 132 15.58 6.00 -1.34
N THR A 133 16.49 6.55 -0.55
CA THR A 133 17.85 6.03 -0.38
C THR A 133 17.84 4.63 0.22
N ILE A 134 17.04 4.41 1.26
CA ILE A 134 16.88 3.08 1.88
C ILE A 134 16.40 2.05 0.84
N ASN A 135 15.34 2.38 0.10
CA ASN A 135 14.78 1.51 -0.93
C ASN A 135 15.80 1.19 -2.03
N LYS A 136 16.56 2.18 -2.47
CA LYS A 136 17.63 2.00 -3.46
C LYS A 136 18.73 1.05 -2.95
N LEU A 137 19.22 1.25 -1.75
CA LEU A 137 20.23 0.38 -1.14
C LEU A 137 19.78 -1.08 -1.05
N ILE A 138 18.50 -1.30 -0.73
CA ILE A 138 17.90 -2.64 -0.67
C ILE A 138 17.78 -3.24 -2.09
N THR A 139 17.25 -2.49 -3.04
CA THR A 139 17.06 -2.93 -4.42
C THR A 139 18.39 -3.29 -5.09
N ASP A 140 19.41 -2.46 -4.89
CA ASP A 140 20.75 -2.66 -5.45
C ASP A 140 21.57 -3.69 -4.66
N LYS A 141 21.00 -4.29 -3.61
CA LYS A 141 21.63 -5.29 -2.73
C LYS A 141 22.93 -4.81 -2.07
N LEU A 142 23.00 -3.51 -1.75
CA LEU A 142 24.20 -2.88 -1.19
C LEU A 142 24.30 -2.95 0.34
N ILE A 143 23.26 -3.44 1.04
CA ILE A 143 23.24 -3.49 2.52
C ILE A 143 24.22 -4.53 3.06
N PHE A 144 24.22 -5.74 2.50
CA PHE A 144 25.01 -6.88 2.99
C PHE A 144 26.15 -7.28 2.04
N ASN A 145 26.14 -6.78 0.82
CA ASN A 145 27.20 -7.02 -0.13
C ASN A 145 28.32 -5.98 0.08
N THR A 146 29.39 -6.38 0.76
CA THR A 146 30.61 -5.58 0.84
C THR A 146 31.20 -5.53 -0.56
N ILE A 147 31.24 -4.35 -1.16
CA ILE A 147 32.08 -4.13 -2.33
C ILE A 147 33.51 -4.29 -1.83
N THR A 148 34.12 -5.45 -2.08
CA THR A 148 35.53 -5.64 -1.88
C THR A 148 36.21 -4.67 -2.83
N GLN A 149 36.66 -3.52 -2.32
CA GLN A 149 37.57 -2.68 -3.06
C GLN A 149 38.82 -3.56 -3.28
N LYS A 150 38.95 -4.09 -4.47
CA LYS A 150 40.23 -4.57 -4.93
C LYS A 150 41.15 -3.35 -4.95
N ALA A 151 42.01 -3.28 -3.94
CA ALA A 151 43.17 -2.39 -3.97
C ALA A 151 43.93 -2.72 -5.27
N VAL A 152 44.12 -1.71 -6.08
CA VAL A 152 45.08 -1.73 -7.19
C VAL A 152 46.44 -1.41 -6.63
#